data_960877a2c0e6ddbe4aca5de83562c66a
#
_entry.id   960877a2c0e6ddbe4aca5de83562c66a
#
_cell.length_a   1.000
_cell.length_b   1.000
_cell.length_c   1.000
_cell.angle_alpha   90.00
_cell.angle_beta   90.00
_cell.angle_gamma   90.00
#
_symmetry.space_group_name_H-M   'P 1'
#
loop_
_entity.id
_entity.type
_entity.pdbx_description
1 polymer ?
#
loop_
_entity_poly.entity_id
_entity_poly.type
_entity_poly.pdbx_seq_one_letter_code
_entity_poly.pdbx_strand_id
1 'polypeptide(L)'
;MYYKSKVHGVVRIAPKLFGEELDTAVMAQLKADLEGQISTELGKVIAILGVDNIGDGVIIPGDGAAYYKIDFTTIHYLPELNELVEGEIKDIAKFGAFVDFGPFEGMVHVSQSMDDFVSFSKSKALQGKQSGKVLKVGDKVRARIIAISFKDPKGPKLGLTMRQPYLGKQEWIDELITGEAKAAKKAEKEEKAEKAEMKKEKK
;
A
#
# COMPACT_ATOMS: atom_id res chain seq x y z
N MET A 1 0.68 6.43 0.27
CA MET A 1 0.68 6.61 1.76
C MET A 1 -0.72 6.91 2.31
N TYR A 2 -0.94 6.73 3.64
CA TYR A 2 -2.18 7.13 4.30
C TYR A 2 -2.13 8.59 4.70
N TYR A 3 -3.21 9.30 4.40
CA TYR A 3 -3.36 10.72 4.70
C TYR A 3 -4.63 10.96 5.50
N LYS A 4 -4.58 11.95 6.39
CA LYS A 4 -5.73 12.53 7.07
C LYS A 4 -5.93 13.93 6.51
N SER A 5 -7.03 14.17 5.82
CA SER A 5 -7.29 15.44 5.13
C SER A 5 -8.65 15.99 5.48
N LYS A 6 -8.73 17.34 5.53
CA LYS A 6 -9.99 18.05 5.55
C LYS A 6 -10.44 18.30 4.11
N VAL A 7 -11.68 17.96 3.83
CA VAL A 7 -12.27 18.05 2.49
C VAL A 7 -13.53 18.91 2.55
N HIS A 8 -13.67 19.82 1.59
CA HIS A 8 -14.88 20.58 1.36
C HIS A 8 -15.70 19.90 0.29
N GLY A 9 -16.98 19.69 0.54
CA GLY A 9 -17.84 19.00 -0.40
C GLY A 9 -19.30 19.38 -0.26
N VAL A 10 -20.12 18.74 -1.10
CA VAL A 10 -21.57 18.84 -1.04
C VAL A 10 -22.12 17.43 -0.83
N VAL A 11 -22.95 17.27 0.19
CA VAL A 11 -23.66 16.02 0.44
C VAL A 11 -25.13 16.16 0.06
N ARG A 12 -25.67 15.12 -0.58
CA ARG A 12 -27.07 15.02 -0.95
C ARG A 12 -27.82 14.14 0.05
N ILE A 13 -28.62 14.73 0.91
CA ILE A 13 -29.42 14.00 1.90
C ILE A 13 -30.74 13.56 1.25
N ALA A 14 -30.94 12.25 1.18
CA ALA A 14 -32.20 11.69 0.65
C ALA A 14 -33.37 11.92 1.62
N PRO A 15 -34.60 12.06 1.13
CA PRO A 15 -35.80 12.32 1.97
C PRO A 15 -36.01 11.31 3.08
N LYS A 16 -35.58 10.07 2.89
CA LYS A 16 -35.65 8.99 3.90
C LYS A 16 -34.89 9.28 5.19
N LEU A 17 -33.91 10.20 5.14
CA LEU A 17 -33.07 10.57 6.27
C LEU A 17 -33.50 11.88 6.95
N PHE A 18 -34.57 12.55 6.46
CA PHE A 18 -35.03 13.83 7.03
C PHE A 18 -35.60 13.71 8.45
N GLY A 19 -35.91 12.51 8.89
CA GLY A 19 -36.38 12.24 10.26
C GLY A 19 -35.28 12.03 11.29
N GLU A 20 -34.05 12.00 10.86
CA GLU A 20 -32.89 11.80 11.72
C GLU A 20 -32.24 13.13 12.10
N GLU A 21 -31.43 13.14 13.15
CA GLU A 21 -30.58 14.28 13.49
C GLU A 21 -29.64 14.59 12.32
N LEU A 22 -29.51 15.89 11.97
CA LEU A 22 -28.78 16.31 10.76
C LEU A 22 -27.36 15.77 10.70
N ASP A 23 -26.61 15.84 11.80
CA ASP A 23 -25.23 15.33 11.88
C ASP A 23 -25.15 13.84 11.58
N THR A 24 -26.08 13.08 12.13
CA THR A 24 -26.19 11.63 11.93
C THR A 24 -26.54 11.30 10.48
N ALA A 25 -27.52 12.01 9.90
CA ALA A 25 -27.93 11.82 8.52
C ALA A 25 -26.80 12.15 7.53
N VAL A 26 -26.10 13.27 7.75
CA VAL A 26 -24.93 13.70 6.94
C VAL A 26 -23.83 12.66 7.02
N MET A 27 -23.46 12.21 8.23
CA MET A 27 -22.40 11.22 8.42
C MET A 27 -22.76 9.88 7.76
N ALA A 28 -23.99 9.40 7.91
CA ALA A 28 -24.45 8.15 7.30
C ALA A 28 -24.39 8.22 5.77
N GLN A 29 -24.84 9.34 5.20
CA GLN A 29 -24.83 9.54 3.75
C GLN A 29 -23.40 9.65 3.20
N LEU A 30 -22.51 10.41 3.88
CA LEU A 30 -21.11 10.53 3.49
C LEU A 30 -20.38 9.19 3.48
N LYS A 31 -20.59 8.38 4.51
CA LYS A 31 -20.02 7.03 4.55
C LYS A 31 -20.51 6.18 3.39
N ALA A 32 -21.80 6.20 3.12
CA ALA A 32 -22.38 5.43 2.02
C ALA A 32 -21.87 5.87 0.64
N ASP A 33 -21.65 7.19 0.46
CA ASP A 33 -21.29 7.76 -0.84
C ASP A 33 -19.78 7.74 -1.09
N LEU A 34 -18.95 7.92 -0.06
CA LEU A 34 -17.52 8.17 -0.23
C LEU A 34 -16.62 7.03 0.26
N GLU A 35 -16.99 6.28 1.30
CA GLU A 35 -16.13 5.19 1.78
C GLU A 35 -15.93 4.11 0.70
N GLY A 36 -14.69 3.76 0.43
CA GLY A 36 -14.31 2.82 -0.62
C GLY A 36 -14.23 3.42 -2.04
N GLN A 37 -14.70 4.66 -2.25
CA GLN A 37 -14.57 5.34 -3.53
C GLN A 37 -13.12 5.69 -3.86
N ILE A 38 -12.82 5.73 -5.16
CA ILE A 38 -11.48 6.00 -5.69
C ILE A 38 -11.54 7.26 -6.54
N SER A 39 -10.67 8.22 -6.24
CA SER A 39 -10.48 9.43 -7.05
C SER A 39 -9.01 9.66 -7.37
N THR A 40 -8.72 10.48 -8.36
CA THR A 40 -7.34 10.84 -8.73
C THR A 40 -6.68 11.75 -7.70
N GLU A 41 -7.47 12.54 -6.96
CA GLU A 41 -6.96 13.52 -6.00
C GLU A 41 -6.75 12.91 -4.61
N LEU A 42 -7.70 12.14 -4.12
CA LEU A 42 -7.67 11.54 -2.79
C LEU A 42 -7.16 10.09 -2.78
N GLY A 43 -7.05 9.45 -3.96
CA GLY A 43 -6.85 8.02 -4.02
C GLY A 43 -8.09 7.26 -3.53
N LYS A 44 -7.94 6.30 -2.65
CA LYS A 44 -9.06 5.52 -2.06
C LYS A 44 -9.44 6.08 -0.70
N VAL A 45 -10.69 6.47 -0.55
CA VAL A 45 -11.24 6.88 0.76
C VAL A 45 -11.42 5.64 1.62
N ILE A 46 -10.78 5.62 2.78
CA ILE A 46 -10.82 4.48 3.70
C ILE A 46 -11.92 4.66 4.74
N ALA A 47 -11.98 5.86 5.35
CA ALA A 47 -12.97 6.14 6.39
C ALA A 47 -13.23 7.65 6.53
N ILE A 48 -14.46 7.98 6.87
CA ILE A 48 -14.86 9.34 7.28
C ILE A 48 -14.76 9.41 8.82
N LEU A 49 -13.96 10.34 9.33
CA LEU A 49 -13.76 10.48 10.78
C LEU A 49 -14.81 11.35 11.45
N GLY A 50 -15.24 12.42 10.79
CA GLY A 50 -16.19 13.37 11.36
C GLY A 50 -16.54 14.47 10.38
N VAL A 51 -17.62 15.16 10.68
CA VAL A 51 -18.06 16.37 9.98
C VAL A 51 -17.70 17.54 10.87
N ASP A 52 -16.96 18.53 10.33
CA ASP A 52 -16.46 19.68 11.09
C ASP A 52 -17.46 20.86 11.02
N ASN A 53 -18.14 21.01 9.87
CA ASN A 53 -19.08 22.11 9.63
C ASN A 53 -20.16 21.68 8.64
N ILE A 54 -21.40 22.08 8.91
CA ILE A 54 -22.54 21.88 8.02
C ILE A 54 -23.13 23.26 7.73
N GLY A 55 -23.10 23.66 6.46
CA GLY A 55 -23.71 24.89 5.98
C GLY A 55 -25.23 24.82 5.83
N ASP A 56 -25.81 25.85 5.27
CA ASP A 56 -27.25 25.91 5.01
C ASP A 56 -27.68 24.88 3.96
N GLY A 57 -28.81 24.24 4.20
CA GLY A 57 -29.41 23.28 3.29
C GLY A 57 -30.15 23.97 2.13
N VAL A 58 -29.92 23.49 0.91
CA VAL A 58 -30.57 23.99 -0.30
C VAL A 58 -31.35 22.84 -0.94
N ILE A 59 -32.63 23.10 -1.22
CA ILE A 59 -33.50 22.17 -1.97
C ILE A 59 -33.52 22.61 -3.43
N ILE A 60 -33.19 21.68 -4.33
CA ILE A 60 -33.24 21.93 -5.78
C ILE A 60 -34.66 21.58 -6.29
N PRO A 61 -35.36 22.48 -6.98
CA PRO A 61 -36.66 22.19 -7.57
C PRO A 61 -36.57 20.97 -8.51
N GLY A 62 -37.46 20.00 -8.29
CA GLY A 62 -37.48 18.75 -9.06
C GLY A 62 -36.65 17.58 -8.46
N ASP A 63 -35.79 17.84 -7.49
CA ASP A 63 -35.17 16.80 -6.66
C ASP A 63 -35.66 16.96 -5.22
N GLY A 64 -36.29 15.94 -4.67
CA GLY A 64 -36.81 15.97 -3.29
C GLY A 64 -35.74 15.93 -2.20
N ALA A 65 -34.44 15.95 -2.54
CA ALA A 65 -33.31 15.89 -1.61
C ALA A 65 -32.87 17.28 -1.14
N ALA A 66 -32.24 17.36 0.01
CA ALA A 66 -31.55 18.55 0.51
C ALA A 66 -30.05 18.44 0.29
N TYR A 67 -29.45 19.53 -0.18
CA TYR A 67 -28.01 19.61 -0.45
C TYR A 67 -27.34 20.51 0.59
N TYR A 68 -26.34 19.97 1.28
CA TYR A 68 -25.58 20.71 2.29
C TYR A 68 -24.14 20.84 1.86
N LYS A 69 -23.59 22.07 1.97
CA LYS A 69 -22.14 22.28 1.90
C LYS A 69 -21.54 21.87 3.24
N ILE A 70 -20.54 21.04 3.20
CA ILE A 70 -19.94 20.47 4.41
C ILE A 70 -18.43 20.48 4.36
N ASP A 71 -17.84 20.56 5.54
CA ASP A 71 -16.42 20.30 5.78
C ASP A 71 -16.31 19.02 6.58
N PHE A 72 -15.53 18.07 6.11
CA PHE A 72 -15.36 16.79 6.79
C PHE A 72 -13.92 16.33 6.77
N THR A 73 -13.57 15.52 7.76
CA THR A 73 -12.24 14.92 7.89
C THR A 73 -12.28 13.47 7.46
N THR A 74 -11.39 13.09 6.54
CA THR A 74 -11.28 11.73 5.99
C THR A 74 -9.88 11.16 6.13
N ILE A 75 -9.81 9.83 6.25
CA ILE A 75 -8.59 9.05 6.02
C ILE A 75 -8.69 8.45 4.63
N HIS A 76 -7.66 8.68 3.83
CA HIS A 76 -7.57 8.14 2.49
C HIS A 76 -6.17 7.60 2.20
N TYR A 77 -6.05 6.70 1.23
CA TYR A 77 -4.78 6.17 0.77
C TYR A 77 -4.51 6.64 -0.66
N LEU A 78 -3.44 7.42 -0.82
CA LEU A 78 -2.95 7.87 -2.11
C LEU A 78 -1.61 7.18 -2.38
N PRO A 79 -1.50 6.30 -3.41
CA PRO A 79 -0.24 5.66 -3.75
C PRO A 79 0.76 6.69 -4.29
N GLU A 80 2.02 6.58 -3.90
CA GLU A 80 3.10 7.43 -4.36
C GLU A 80 4.20 6.61 -5.03
N LEU A 81 4.91 7.24 -5.98
CA LEU A 81 6.07 6.62 -6.61
C LEU A 81 7.18 6.42 -5.59
N ASN A 82 7.84 5.27 -5.67
CA ASN A 82 8.90 4.82 -4.76
C ASN A 82 8.45 4.50 -3.33
N GLU A 83 7.16 4.54 -3.02
CA GLU A 83 6.62 4.08 -1.74
C GLU A 83 6.89 2.58 -1.56
N LEU A 84 7.30 2.21 -0.34
CA LEU A 84 7.42 0.82 0.08
C LEU A 84 6.09 0.34 0.61
N VAL A 85 5.64 -0.80 0.09
CA VAL A 85 4.40 -1.45 0.50
C VAL A 85 4.68 -2.88 0.93
N GLU A 86 3.97 -3.34 1.95
CA GLU A 86 3.96 -4.71 2.38
C GLU A 86 2.58 -5.32 2.09
N GLY A 87 2.58 -6.53 1.58
CA GLY A 87 1.36 -7.20 1.20
C GLY A 87 1.54 -8.69 1.06
N GLU A 88 0.50 -9.35 0.57
CA GLU A 88 0.46 -10.79 0.35
C GLU A 88 0.24 -11.08 -1.14
N ILE A 89 0.88 -12.13 -1.64
CA ILE A 89 0.67 -12.61 -3.00
C ILE A 89 -0.72 -13.24 -3.11
N LYS A 90 -1.61 -12.59 -3.85
CA LYS A 90 -2.99 -13.05 -4.06
C LYS A 90 -3.11 -14.06 -5.20
N ASP A 91 -2.41 -13.81 -6.30
CA ASP A 91 -2.36 -14.74 -7.45
C ASP A 91 -1.06 -14.59 -8.23
N ILE A 92 -0.71 -15.64 -8.96
CA ILE A 92 0.49 -15.67 -9.79
C ILE A 92 0.12 -16.13 -11.20
N ALA A 93 0.44 -15.28 -12.18
CA ALA A 93 0.27 -15.55 -13.60
C ALA A 93 1.62 -15.73 -14.31
N LYS A 94 1.60 -16.16 -15.57
CA LYS A 94 2.83 -16.34 -16.39
C LYS A 94 3.63 -15.05 -16.57
N PHE A 95 2.97 -13.89 -16.51
CA PHE A 95 3.59 -12.56 -16.71
C PHE A 95 3.96 -11.86 -15.42
N GLY A 96 3.56 -12.38 -14.25
CA GLY A 96 3.90 -11.78 -12.97
C GLY A 96 3.02 -12.22 -11.81
N ALA A 97 3.21 -11.58 -10.66
CA ALA A 97 2.47 -11.82 -9.43
C ALA A 97 1.60 -10.61 -9.07
N PHE A 98 0.43 -10.86 -8.50
CA PHE A 98 -0.47 -9.85 -7.95
C PHE A 98 -0.30 -9.81 -6.44
N VAL A 99 0.00 -8.62 -5.94
CA VAL A 99 0.21 -8.33 -4.52
C VAL A 99 -0.95 -7.50 -4.01
N ASP A 100 -1.62 -7.97 -2.98
CA ASP A 100 -2.64 -7.23 -2.24
C ASP A 100 -1.98 -6.61 -1.00
N PHE A 101 -2.02 -5.30 -0.88
CA PHE A 101 -1.47 -4.56 0.25
C PHE A 101 -2.55 -3.74 0.99
N GLY A 102 -3.82 -4.15 0.87
CA GLY A 102 -4.99 -3.64 1.57
C GLY A 102 -5.78 -2.60 0.76
N PRO A 103 -5.34 -1.34 0.62
CA PRO A 103 -6.10 -0.36 -0.16
C PRO A 103 -6.22 -0.72 -1.64
N PHE A 104 -5.15 -1.27 -2.23
CA PHE A 104 -5.05 -1.60 -3.64
C PHE A 104 -4.32 -2.91 -3.89
N GLU A 105 -4.48 -3.42 -5.11
CA GLU A 105 -3.67 -4.49 -5.66
C GLU A 105 -2.62 -3.91 -6.60
N GLY A 106 -1.40 -4.44 -6.55
CA GLY A 106 -0.34 -4.08 -7.47
C GLY A 106 0.18 -5.31 -8.22
N MET A 107 0.72 -5.11 -9.40
CA MET A 107 1.32 -6.16 -10.23
C MET A 107 2.85 -6.06 -10.19
N VAL A 108 3.49 -7.15 -9.87
CA VAL A 108 4.94 -7.35 -10.03
C VAL A 108 5.16 -8.13 -11.30
N HIS A 109 5.73 -7.51 -12.33
CA HIS A 109 6.10 -8.21 -13.56
C HIS A 109 7.16 -9.30 -13.27
N VAL A 110 7.15 -10.40 -14.03
CA VAL A 110 8.08 -11.52 -13.82
C VAL A 110 9.54 -11.10 -13.75
N SER A 111 9.96 -10.12 -14.57
CA SER A 111 11.33 -9.55 -14.57
C SER A 111 11.64 -8.66 -13.35
N GLN A 112 10.64 -8.28 -12.58
CA GLN A 112 10.75 -7.43 -11.39
C GLN A 112 10.52 -8.20 -10.08
N SER A 113 10.27 -9.52 -10.17
CA SER A 113 9.99 -10.36 -9.00
C SER A 113 11.24 -10.75 -8.20
N MET A 114 12.36 -10.97 -8.87
CA MET A 114 13.65 -11.31 -8.25
C MET A 114 14.80 -10.93 -9.18
N ASP A 115 16.02 -10.84 -8.63
CA ASP A 115 17.25 -10.59 -9.40
C ASP A 115 17.79 -11.91 -9.95
N ASP A 116 17.01 -12.61 -10.77
CA ASP A 116 17.30 -13.91 -11.35
C ASP A 116 16.44 -14.15 -12.61
N PHE A 117 16.80 -15.18 -13.39
CA PHE A 117 15.95 -15.71 -14.42
C PHE A 117 14.79 -16.50 -13.82
N VAL A 118 13.58 -15.97 -13.96
CA VAL A 118 12.39 -16.52 -13.32
C VAL A 118 11.63 -17.42 -14.28
N SER A 119 11.26 -18.58 -13.83
CA SER A 119 10.36 -19.52 -14.52
C SER A 119 9.02 -19.64 -13.79
N PHE A 120 7.94 -19.69 -14.56
CA PHE A 120 6.61 -19.95 -14.04
C PHE A 120 6.37 -21.45 -13.94
N SER A 121 5.98 -21.93 -12.75
CA SER A 121 5.61 -23.33 -12.53
C SER A 121 4.10 -23.56 -12.71
N LYS A 122 3.72 -24.78 -13.09
CA LYS A 122 2.30 -25.19 -13.15
C LYS A 122 1.59 -25.12 -11.78
N SER A 123 2.33 -25.11 -10.68
CA SER A 123 1.82 -24.95 -9.31
C SER A 123 1.56 -23.49 -8.91
N LYS A 124 1.42 -22.56 -9.87
CA LYS A 124 1.27 -21.11 -9.62
C LYS A 124 2.38 -20.59 -8.70
N ALA A 125 3.62 -20.86 -9.05
CA ALA A 125 4.79 -20.34 -8.35
C ALA A 125 5.79 -19.76 -9.36
N LEU A 126 6.51 -18.69 -8.93
CA LEU A 126 7.64 -18.14 -9.64
C LEU A 126 8.92 -18.68 -9.00
N GLN A 127 9.79 -19.29 -9.80
CA GLN A 127 11.03 -19.89 -9.34
C GLN A 127 12.23 -19.28 -10.06
N GLY A 128 13.19 -18.77 -9.29
CA GLY A 128 14.49 -18.34 -9.76
C GLY A 128 15.36 -19.54 -10.14
N LYS A 129 15.97 -19.48 -11.32
CA LYS A 129 16.79 -20.60 -11.84
C LYS A 129 18.15 -20.73 -11.16
N GLN A 130 18.78 -19.63 -10.79
CA GLN A 130 20.11 -19.60 -10.17
C GLN A 130 20.02 -19.56 -8.66
N SER A 131 19.19 -18.67 -8.11
CA SER A 131 19.04 -18.48 -6.67
C SER A 131 18.24 -19.58 -5.97
N GLY A 132 17.44 -20.38 -6.72
CA GLY A 132 16.52 -21.36 -6.14
C GLY A 132 15.36 -20.76 -5.35
N LYS A 133 15.24 -19.43 -5.29
CA LYS A 133 14.18 -18.74 -4.58
C LYS A 133 12.82 -19.03 -5.21
N VAL A 134 11.82 -19.27 -4.37
CA VAL A 134 10.46 -19.60 -4.82
C VAL A 134 9.47 -18.63 -4.19
N LEU A 135 8.61 -18.06 -5.04
CA LEU A 135 7.50 -17.18 -4.65
C LEU A 135 6.18 -17.90 -4.92
N LYS A 136 5.31 -17.97 -3.92
CA LYS A 136 4.02 -18.67 -3.97
C LYS A 136 2.87 -17.73 -3.59
N VAL A 137 1.65 -18.15 -3.91
CA VAL A 137 0.43 -17.51 -3.40
C VAL A 137 0.39 -17.65 -1.88
N GLY A 138 0.02 -16.58 -1.18
CA GLY A 138 0.02 -16.48 0.28
C GLY A 138 1.35 -16.02 0.90
N ASP A 139 2.42 -15.85 0.11
CA ASP A 139 3.67 -15.33 0.64
C ASP A 139 3.55 -13.84 0.97
N LYS A 140 4.03 -13.45 2.16
CA LYS A 140 4.17 -12.04 2.55
C LYS A 140 5.40 -11.45 1.87
N VAL A 141 5.20 -10.31 1.24
CA VAL A 141 6.23 -9.65 0.44
C VAL A 141 6.29 -8.16 0.73
N ARG A 142 7.49 -7.61 0.57
CA ARG A 142 7.76 -6.18 0.54
C ARG A 142 8.11 -5.77 -0.87
N ALA A 143 7.41 -4.77 -1.40
CA ALA A 143 7.62 -4.28 -2.76
C ALA A 143 7.71 -2.76 -2.78
N ARG A 144 8.20 -2.20 -3.89
CA ARG A 144 8.24 -0.76 -4.14
C ARG A 144 7.35 -0.42 -5.33
N ILE A 145 6.58 0.66 -5.21
CA ILE A 145 5.76 1.19 -6.29
C ILE A 145 6.67 1.89 -7.31
N ILE A 146 6.65 1.43 -8.55
CA ILE A 146 7.44 2.00 -9.66
C ILE A 146 6.61 2.66 -10.75
N ALA A 147 5.30 2.35 -10.79
CA ALA A 147 4.39 2.94 -11.77
C ALA A 147 2.99 3.05 -11.18
N ILE A 148 2.32 4.15 -11.47
CA ILE A 148 0.94 4.44 -11.04
C ILE A 148 0.16 4.91 -12.25
N SER A 149 -1.03 4.35 -12.51
CA SER A 149 -1.92 4.76 -13.58
C SER A 149 -3.37 4.75 -13.10
N PHE A 150 -4.00 5.92 -13.05
CA PHE A 150 -5.42 6.11 -12.71
C PHE A 150 -6.35 6.10 -13.94
N LYS A 151 -5.91 5.54 -15.07
CA LYS A 151 -6.71 5.51 -16.29
C LYS A 151 -7.92 4.55 -16.23
N ASP A 152 -7.87 3.57 -15.36
CA ASP A 152 -8.91 2.57 -15.22
C ASP A 152 -9.95 3.03 -14.18
N PRO A 153 -11.25 3.07 -14.50
CA PRO A 153 -12.30 3.47 -13.55
C PRO A 153 -12.47 2.51 -12.37
N LYS A 154 -11.94 1.28 -12.46
CA LYS A 154 -11.99 0.30 -11.37
C LYS A 154 -10.95 0.52 -10.29
N GLY A 155 -9.98 1.39 -10.53
CA GLY A 155 -8.90 1.72 -9.60
C GLY A 155 -7.56 1.89 -10.30
N PRO A 156 -6.56 2.42 -9.58
CA PRO A 156 -5.24 2.61 -10.15
C PRO A 156 -4.57 1.27 -10.45
N LYS A 157 -3.91 1.18 -11.61
CA LYS A 157 -2.98 0.09 -11.90
C LYS A 157 -1.62 0.45 -11.34
N LEU A 158 -1.14 -0.36 -10.40
CA LEU A 158 0.12 -0.15 -9.70
C LEU A 158 1.14 -1.18 -10.18
N GLY A 159 2.25 -0.69 -10.73
CA GLY A 159 3.42 -1.51 -11.03
C GLY A 159 4.35 -1.55 -9.83
N LEU A 160 4.75 -2.75 -9.43
CA LEU A 160 5.60 -2.99 -8.28
C LEU A 160 6.92 -3.65 -8.70
N THR A 161 7.98 -3.43 -7.92
CA THR A 161 9.24 -4.15 -8.03
C THR A 161 9.65 -4.77 -6.71
N MET A 162 10.24 -5.97 -6.78
CA MET A 162 10.85 -6.68 -5.67
C MET A 162 12.32 -7.02 -5.95
N ARG A 163 12.88 -6.53 -7.07
CA ARG A 163 14.22 -6.89 -7.52
C ARG A 163 15.33 -6.23 -6.72
N GLN A 164 15.05 -5.13 -6.01
CA GLN A 164 16.04 -4.39 -5.24
C GLN A 164 16.40 -5.11 -3.92
N PRO A 165 17.59 -4.85 -3.34
CA PRO A 165 17.95 -5.36 -2.02
C PRO A 165 16.90 -5.02 -0.96
N TYR A 166 16.69 -5.91 -0.01
CA TYR A 166 15.69 -5.80 1.08
C TYR A 166 14.23 -5.73 0.62
N LEU A 167 13.96 -6.11 -0.65
CA LEU A 167 12.62 -6.34 -1.18
C LEU A 167 12.42 -7.81 -1.53
N GLY A 168 11.15 -8.20 -1.70
CA GLY A 168 10.75 -9.56 -2.00
C GLY A 168 10.08 -10.27 -0.83
N LYS A 169 10.18 -11.59 -0.78
CA LYS A 169 9.58 -12.39 0.29
C LYS A 169 10.22 -12.06 1.64
N GLN A 170 9.43 -11.98 2.71
CA GLN A 170 9.91 -11.61 4.03
C GLN A 170 11.05 -12.53 4.51
N GLU A 171 10.95 -13.83 4.26
CA GLU A 171 12.03 -14.79 4.60
C GLU A 171 13.38 -14.43 3.95
N TRP A 172 13.37 -13.96 2.70
CA TRP A 172 14.62 -13.56 2.01
C TRP A 172 15.22 -12.30 2.61
N ILE A 173 14.38 -11.38 3.09
CA ILE A 173 14.80 -10.15 3.76
C ILE A 173 15.45 -10.49 5.12
N ASP A 174 14.83 -11.39 5.88
CA ASP A 174 15.32 -11.83 7.18
C ASP A 174 16.68 -12.56 7.07
N GLU A 175 16.83 -13.37 6.02
CA GLU A 175 18.11 -14.02 5.70
C GLU A 175 19.23 -13.00 5.41
N LEU A 176 18.95 -11.96 4.63
CA LEU A 176 19.90 -10.89 4.32
C LEU A 176 20.32 -10.13 5.58
N ILE A 177 19.35 -9.71 6.39
CA ILE A 177 19.61 -8.98 7.65
C ILE A 177 20.44 -9.83 8.62
N THR A 178 20.10 -11.12 8.75
CA THR A 178 20.84 -12.03 9.64
C THR A 178 22.25 -12.30 9.12
N GLY A 179 22.41 -12.42 7.80
CA GLY A 179 23.72 -12.59 7.15
C GLY A 179 24.64 -11.40 7.37
N GLU A 180 24.13 -10.18 7.17
CA GLU A 180 24.90 -8.94 7.39
C GLU A 180 25.25 -8.73 8.87
N ALA A 181 24.31 -9.02 9.78
CA ALA A 181 24.59 -8.94 11.21
C ALA A 181 25.69 -9.92 11.66
N LYS A 182 25.76 -11.11 11.04
CA LYS A 182 26.85 -12.06 11.30
C LYS A 182 28.16 -11.59 10.69
N ALA A 183 28.15 -11.02 9.48
CA ALA A 183 29.32 -10.47 8.81
C ALA A 183 29.91 -9.27 9.57
N ALA A 184 29.03 -8.35 10.04
CA ALA A 184 29.47 -7.21 10.85
C ALA A 184 30.10 -7.62 12.16
N LYS A 185 29.55 -8.59 12.90
CA LYS A 185 30.11 -9.12 14.13
C LYS A 185 31.44 -9.84 13.91
N LYS A 186 31.65 -10.46 12.73
CA LYS A 186 32.92 -11.10 12.39
C LYS A 186 34.01 -10.06 12.10
N ALA A 187 33.65 -9.01 11.34
CA ALA A 187 34.56 -7.90 11.05
C ALA A 187 35.01 -7.15 12.33
N GLU A 188 34.05 -6.87 13.27
CA GLU A 188 34.41 -6.28 14.56
C GLU A 188 35.32 -7.14 15.42
N LYS A 189 35.16 -8.46 15.36
CA LYS A 189 36.09 -9.40 16.08
C LYS A 189 37.45 -9.41 15.46
N GLU A 190 37.58 -9.41 14.14
CA GLU A 190 38.85 -9.37 13.43
C GLU A 190 39.59 -8.05 13.69
N GLU A 191 38.90 -6.91 13.65
CA GLU A 191 39.49 -5.60 13.97
C GLU A 191 39.96 -5.49 15.43
N LYS A 192 39.21 -6.08 16.38
CA LYS A 192 39.62 -6.14 17.79
C LYS A 192 40.80 -7.06 18.02
N ALA A 193 40.92 -8.15 17.27
CA ALA A 193 42.03 -9.06 17.33
C ALA A 193 43.32 -8.41 16.77
N GLU A 194 43.24 -7.74 15.63
CA GLU A 194 44.36 -6.99 15.04
C GLU A 194 44.88 -5.88 15.97
N LYS A 195 43.94 -5.10 16.55
CA LYS A 195 44.29 -4.05 17.54
C LYS A 195 44.91 -4.61 18.82
N ALA A 196 44.57 -5.83 19.21
CA ALA A 196 45.18 -6.51 20.37
C ALA A 196 46.57 -7.03 20.07
N GLU A 197 46.85 -7.54 18.86
CA GLU A 197 48.17 -7.96 18.41
C GLU A 197 49.14 -6.79 18.27
N MET A 198 48.72 -5.69 17.62
CA MET A 198 49.53 -4.47 17.53
C MET A 198 49.91 -3.85 18.90
N LYS A 199 49.09 -4.06 19.93
CA LYS A 199 49.39 -3.60 21.29
C LYS A 199 50.41 -4.53 22.00
N LYS A 200 50.55 -5.79 21.60
CA LYS A 200 51.52 -6.73 22.15
C LYS A 200 52.91 -6.58 21.53
N GLU A 201 53.01 -6.18 20.27
CA GLU A 201 54.30 -5.92 19.61
C GLU A 201 54.94 -4.59 20.00
N LYS A 202 54.21 -3.66 20.62
CA LYS A 202 54.76 -2.36 21.09
C LYS A 202 55.14 -2.34 22.56
N LYS A 203 55.21 -3.50 23.20
CA LYS A 203 55.63 -3.65 24.60
C LYS A 203 56.83 -4.58 24.71
#